data_98898b34634f08587c1f453f7ba01ef1
#
_entry.id   98898b34634f08587c1f453f7ba01ef1
#
_cell.length_a   1.000
_cell.length_b   1.000
_cell.length_c   1.000
_cell.angle_alpha   90.00
_cell.angle_beta   90.00
_cell.angle_gamma   90.00
#
_symmetry.space_group_name_H-M   'P 1'
#
loop_
_entity.id
_entity.type
_entity.pdbx_description
1 polymer ?
#
loop_
_entity_poly.entity_id
_entity_poly.type
_entity_poly.pdbx_seq_one_letter_code
_entity_poly.pdbx_strand_id
1 'polypeptide(L)'
;MHAIRAAVLASLALLPAAAAPATAAGDAEKGAALFRACVACHSLKPDQNMTGPSLAGIWGRKAGSVGSFDRYSPALKSSDIVWDENSLDAWLKSPKSLVPQNRMIFPGMSDTRQRADLIAFIKTASAGHAAAPAMASGFQDLKKLGADRQVQAIRYCHDTYHVTTLDGETVDFWEANLRFKTDSGNTGPLPGKPTLMPAGMMGDRASVFFASPEEISSFIKRQC
;
A
#
# COMPACT_ATOMS: atom_id res chain seq x y z
N MET A 1 -38.26 -72.31 32.55
CA MET A 1 -38.05 -71.56 31.26
C MET A 1 -37.65 -70.14 31.60
N HIS A 2 -36.34 -69.83 31.59
CA HIS A 2 -35.81 -68.48 31.89
C HIS A 2 -35.26 -67.86 30.60
N ALA A 3 -35.89 -66.81 30.11
CA ALA A 3 -35.44 -66.07 28.93
C ALA A 3 -34.43 -65.02 29.35
N ILE A 4 -33.19 -65.19 28.91
CA ILE A 4 -32.11 -64.21 29.07
C ILE A 4 -32.26 -63.11 27.99
N ARG A 5 -32.55 -61.88 28.41
CA ARG A 5 -32.54 -60.70 27.52
C ARG A 5 -31.12 -60.14 27.46
N ALA A 6 -30.47 -60.25 26.32
CA ALA A 6 -29.21 -59.64 26.07
C ALA A 6 -29.44 -58.12 25.71
N ALA A 7 -28.88 -57.21 26.51
CA ALA A 7 -28.87 -55.80 26.24
C ALA A 7 -27.64 -55.47 25.38
N VAL A 8 -27.87 -55.01 24.19
CA VAL A 8 -26.81 -54.50 23.29
C VAL A 8 -26.58 -53.02 23.62
N LEU A 9 -25.43 -52.69 24.21
CA LEU A 9 -24.96 -51.33 24.43
C LEU A 9 -24.29 -50.82 23.16
N ALA A 10 -24.97 -49.96 22.45
CA ALA A 10 -24.40 -49.24 21.30
C ALA A 10 -23.50 -48.09 21.80
N SER A 11 -22.20 -48.26 21.70
CA SER A 11 -21.23 -47.24 22.02
C SER A 11 -21.17 -46.22 20.88
N LEU A 12 -21.71 -45.02 21.10
CA LEU A 12 -21.62 -43.88 20.19
C LEU A 12 -20.21 -43.28 20.30
N ALA A 13 -19.35 -43.54 19.31
CA ALA A 13 -18.03 -42.94 19.23
C ALA A 13 -18.18 -41.49 18.78
N LEU A 14 -17.97 -40.50 19.67
CA LEU A 14 -17.79 -39.09 19.31
C LEU A 14 -16.44 -38.94 18.61
N LEU A 15 -16.46 -38.71 17.29
CA LEU A 15 -15.30 -38.27 16.56
C LEU A 15 -15.01 -36.80 16.90
N PRO A 16 -13.78 -36.45 17.29
CA PRO A 16 -13.43 -35.05 17.47
C PRO A 16 -13.49 -34.31 16.11
N ALA A 17 -14.33 -33.28 15.99
CA ALA A 17 -14.33 -32.38 14.87
C ALA A 17 -13.00 -31.65 14.87
N ALA A 18 -12.14 -31.91 13.87
CA ALA A 18 -10.93 -31.16 13.66
C ALA A 18 -11.33 -29.73 13.31
N ALA A 19 -11.11 -28.80 14.24
CA ALA A 19 -11.25 -27.35 13.95
C ALA A 19 -10.22 -26.96 12.88
N ALA A 20 -10.69 -26.61 11.71
CA ALA A 20 -9.84 -25.99 10.69
C ALA A 20 -9.19 -24.74 11.30
N PRO A 21 -7.88 -24.49 11.05
CA PRO A 21 -7.25 -23.28 11.54
C PRO A 21 -8.01 -22.07 10.94
N ALA A 22 -8.64 -21.29 11.80
CA ALA A 22 -9.20 -20.01 11.40
C ALA A 22 -8.03 -19.16 10.92
N THR A 23 -7.98 -18.83 9.63
CA THR A 23 -7.06 -17.83 9.11
C THR A 23 -7.31 -16.56 9.91
N ALA A 24 -6.31 -16.12 10.67
CA ALA A 24 -6.44 -14.94 11.50
C ALA A 24 -6.87 -13.77 10.62
N ALA A 25 -8.00 -13.15 10.96
CA ALA A 25 -8.49 -11.98 10.22
C ALA A 25 -7.38 -10.94 10.06
N GLY A 26 -7.29 -10.33 8.89
CA GLY A 26 -6.29 -9.29 8.62
C GLY A 26 -6.49 -8.07 9.53
N ASP A 27 -5.39 -7.40 9.81
CA ASP A 27 -5.34 -6.18 10.62
C ASP A 27 -5.47 -4.95 9.71
N ALA A 28 -6.63 -4.30 9.75
CA ALA A 28 -6.90 -3.16 8.87
C ALA A 28 -6.01 -1.94 9.16
N GLU A 29 -5.50 -1.77 10.37
CA GLU A 29 -4.59 -0.67 10.70
C GLU A 29 -3.22 -0.88 10.03
N LYS A 30 -2.68 -2.10 10.10
CA LYS A 30 -1.47 -2.47 9.36
C LYS A 30 -1.71 -2.39 7.86
N GLY A 31 -2.88 -2.81 7.40
CA GLY A 31 -3.32 -2.71 6.01
C GLY A 31 -3.32 -1.27 5.49
N ALA A 32 -3.72 -0.30 6.32
CA ALA A 32 -3.67 1.12 5.98
C ALA A 32 -2.24 1.60 5.67
N ALA A 33 -1.25 1.13 6.43
CA ALA A 33 0.15 1.44 6.16
C ALA A 33 0.63 0.84 4.83
N LEU A 34 0.20 -0.39 4.52
CA LEU A 34 0.53 -1.06 3.25
C LEU A 34 -0.15 -0.38 2.05
N PHE A 35 -1.36 0.16 2.23
CA PHE A 35 -2.12 0.84 1.18
C PHE A 35 -1.42 2.09 0.63
N ARG A 36 -0.43 2.65 1.32
CA ARG A 36 0.40 3.77 0.82
C ARG A 36 1.02 3.51 -0.54
N ALA A 37 1.32 2.27 -0.88
CA ALA A 37 1.81 1.91 -2.21
C ALA A 37 0.74 2.05 -3.31
N CYS A 38 -0.53 2.01 -2.93
CA CYS A 38 -1.67 2.03 -3.85
C CYS A 38 -2.16 3.45 -4.16
N VAL A 39 -1.98 4.39 -3.20
CA VAL A 39 -2.49 5.78 -3.32
C VAL A 39 -1.84 6.58 -4.43
N ALA A 40 -0.67 6.17 -4.92
CA ALA A 40 -0.04 6.80 -6.08
C ALA A 40 -0.87 6.67 -7.36
N CYS A 41 -1.72 5.62 -7.43
CA CYS A 41 -2.50 5.30 -8.62
C CYS A 41 -4.01 5.20 -8.36
N HIS A 42 -4.44 4.97 -7.12
CA HIS A 42 -5.83 4.72 -6.76
C HIS A 42 -6.33 5.67 -5.67
N SER A 43 -7.57 6.11 -5.81
CA SER A 43 -8.31 6.83 -4.78
C SER A 43 -9.32 5.88 -4.10
N LEU A 44 -9.72 6.21 -2.88
CA LEU A 44 -10.86 5.62 -2.18
C LEU A 44 -12.12 6.50 -2.25
N LYS A 45 -12.06 7.62 -2.99
CA LYS A 45 -13.21 8.50 -3.18
C LYS A 45 -13.98 8.06 -4.42
N PRO A 46 -15.33 7.99 -4.38
CA PRO A 46 -16.15 7.69 -5.54
C PRO A 46 -15.79 8.61 -6.71
N ASP A 47 -15.77 8.06 -7.92
CA ASP A 47 -15.52 8.76 -9.20
C ASP A 47 -14.19 9.53 -9.31
N GLN A 48 -13.35 9.48 -8.28
CA GLN A 48 -12.01 10.05 -8.35
C GLN A 48 -11.02 9.02 -8.91
N ASN A 49 -10.99 8.89 -10.22
CA ASN A 49 -10.00 8.06 -10.90
C ASN A 49 -8.66 8.80 -11.01
N MET A 50 -7.58 8.04 -10.90
CA MET A 50 -6.20 8.50 -11.06
C MET A 50 -5.54 7.75 -12.22
N THR A 51 -4.28 7.33 -12.10
CA THR A 51 -3.66 6.41 -13.07
C THR A 51 -4.39 5.06 -13.09
N GLY A 52 -4.89 4.62 -11.95
CA GLY A 52 -5.82 3.51 -11.77
C GLY A 52 -7.25 3.98 -11.45
N PRO A 53 -8.22 3.08 -11.47
CA PRO A 53 -9.60 3.39 -11.10
C PRO A 53 -9.74 3.67 -9.61
N SER A 54 -10.82 4.39 -9.25
CA SER A 54 -11.23 4.49 -7.86
C SER A 54 -11.54 3.11 -7.27
N LEU A 55 -11.07 2.85 -6.06
CA LEU A 55 -11.34 1.63 -5.29
C LEU A 55 -12.55 1.79 -4.35
N ALA A 56 -13.22 2.95 -4.36
CA ALA A 56 -14.46 3.13 -3.62
C ALA A 56 -15.48 2.06 -4.07
N GLY A 57 -16.12 1.38 -3.11
CA GLY A 57 -17.11 0.33 -3.40
C GLY A 57 -16.56 -0.86 -4.22
N ILE A 58 -15.27 -1.18 -4.10
CA ILE A 58 -14.67 -2.28 -4.86
C ILE A 58 -15.21 -3.64 -4.43
N TRP A 59 -15.58 -3.80 -3.17
CA TRP A 59 -16.06 -5.07 -2.64
C TRP A 59 -17.38 -5.50 -3.29
N GLY A 60 -17.42 -6.72 -3.82
CA GLY A 60 -18.57 -7.25 -4.58
C GLY A 60 -18.71 -6.71 -6.00
N ARG A 61 -17.83 -5.82 -6.44
CA ARG A 61 -17.88 -5.23 -7.79
C ARG A 61 -17.15 -6.10 -8.82
N LYS A 62 -17.70 -6.18 -10.03
CA LYS A 62 -17.04 -6.86 -11.16
C LYS A 62 -15.78 -6.09 -11.56
N ALA A 63 -14.72 -6.83 -11.88
CA ALA A 63 -13.47 -6.24 -12.38
C ALA A 63 -13.71 -5.48 -13.69
N GLY A 64 -12.99 -4.38 -13.89
CA GLY A 64 -13.11 -3.58 -15.11
C GLY A 64 -14.42 -2.81 -15.28
N SER A 65 -15.25 -2.65 -14.23
CA SER A 65 -16.63 -2.13 -14.34
C SER A 65 -16.84 -0.68 -13.84
N VAL A 66 -15.79 0.04 -13.44
CA VAL A 66 -15.94 1.49 -13.11
C VAL A 66 -16.20 2.26 -14.40
N GLY A 67 -17.43 2.73 -14.60
CA GLY A 67 -17.85 3.37 -15.86
C GLY A 67 -17.11 4.66 -16.19
N SER A 68 -16.68 5.40 -15.17
CA SER A 68 -15.91 6.64 -15.31
C SER A 68 -14.41 6.41 -15.58
N PHE A 69 -13.93 5.14 -15.62
CA PHE A 69 -12.53 4.81 -15.90
C PHE A 69 -12.41 4.05 -17.23
N ASP A 70 -11.86 4.71 -18.24
CA ASP A 70 -11.74 4.22 -19.62
C ASP A 70 -10.49 3.38 -19.92
N ARG A 71 -9.48 3.43 -19.03
CA ARG A 71 -8.12 2.86 -19.26
C ARG A 71 -7.94 1.41 -18.83
N TYR A 72 -9.01 0.68 -18.59
CA TYR A 72 -8.91 -0.75 -18.34
C TYR A 72 -8.31 -1.51 -19.53
N SER A 73 -7.53 -2.57 -19.25
CA SER A 73 -7.16 -3.51 -20.31
C SER A 73 -8.38 -4.30 -20.79
N PRO A 74 -8.41 -4.71 -22.07
CA PRO A 74 -9.44 -5.63 -22.57
C PRO A 74 -9.51 -6.89 -21.71
N ALA A 75 -8.38 -7.47 -21.34
CA ALA A 75 -8.31 -8.66 -20.50
C ALA A 75 -9.00 -8.51 -19.15
N LEU A 76 -8.86 -7.34 -18.49
CA LEU A 76 -9.54 -7.12 -17.22
C LEU A 76 -11.04 -6.86 -17.39
N LYS A 77 -11.45 -6.17 -18.46
CA LYS A 77 -12.87 -5.95 -18.80
C LYS A 77 -13.60 -7.24 -19.10
N SER A 78 -12.96 -8.19 -19.79
CA SER A 78 -13.54 -9.47 -20.15
C SER A 78 -13.45 -10.54 -19.07
N SER A 79 -12.73 -10.27 -17.96
CA SER A 79 -12.65 -11.21 -16.85
C SER A 79 -13.99 -11.28 -16.10
N ASP A 80 -14.32 -12.47 -15.60
CA ASP A 80 -15.51 -12.66 -14.76
C ASP A 80 -15.24 -12.51 -13.27
N ILE A 81 -14.13 -11.87 -12.93
CA ILE A 81 -13.71 -11.66 -11.55
C ILE A 81 -14.69 -10.68 -10.88
N VAL A 82 -15.20 -11.09 -9.73
CA VAL A 82 -15.87 -10.24 -8.76
C VAL A 82 -14.93 -10.08 -7.58
N TRP A 83 -14.74 -8.83 -7.13
CA TRP A 83 -13.77 -8.55 -6.07
C TRP A 83 -14.31 -8.97 -4.71
N ASP A 84 -13.74 -10.01 -4.16
CA ASP A 84 -13.93 -10.53 -2.81
C ASP A 84 -12.57 -10.79 -2.15
N GLU A 85 -12.57 -11.43 -0.98
CA GLU A 85 -11.35 -11.74 -0.26
C GLU A 85 -10.40 -12.63 -1.06
N ASN A 86 -10.92 -13.68 -1.70
CA ASN A 86 -10.13 -14.65 -2.45
C ASN A 86 -9.55 -14.05 -3.73
N SER A 87 -10.39 -13.36 -4.50
CA SER A 87 -9.98 -12.74 -5.76
C SER A 87 -9.01 -11.58 -5.54
N LEU A 88 -9.18 -10.81 -4.47
CA LEU A 88 -8.23 -9.77 -4.06
C LEU A 88 -6.90 -10.37 -3.58
N ASP A 89 -6.92 -11.49 -2.82
CA ASP A 89 -5.67 -12.15 -2.42
C ASP A 89 -4.89 -12.64 -3.64
N ALA A 90 -5.57 -13.32 -4.56
CA ALA A 90 -4.96 -13.80 -5.81
C ALA A 90 -4.42 -12.64 -6.66
N TRP A 91 -5.18 -11.54 -6.78
CA TRP A 91 -4.78 -10.35 -7.50
C TRP A 91 -3.57 -9.68 -6.87
N LEU A 92 -3.60 -9.44 -5.56
CA LEU A 92 -2.51 -8.79 -4.84
C LEU A 92 -1.26 -9.67 -4.79
N LYS A 93 -1.41 -10.99 -4.81
CA LYS A 93 -0.28 -11.92 -4.90
C LYS A 93 0.46 -11.78 -6.23
N SER A 94 -0.26 -11.75 -7.34
CA SER A 94 0.32 -11.59 -8.68
C SER A 94 -0.74 -11.16 -9.70
N PRO A 95 -0.90 -9.85 -9.95
CA PRO A 95 -1.90 -9.35 -10.89
C PRO A 95 -1.74 -9.92 -12.30
N LYS A 96 -0.49 -10.07 -12.75
CA LYS A 96 -0.19 -10.59 -14.09
C LYS A 96 -0.46 -12.08 -14.25
N SER A 97 -0.36 -12.85 -13.17
CA SER A 97 -0.70 -14.28 -13.18
C SER A 97 -2.22 -14.49 -13.20
N LEU A 98 -2.96 -13.66 -12.45
CA LEU A 98 -4.43 -13.77 -12.39
C LEU A 98 -5.09 -13.28 -13.69
N VAL A 99 -4.66 -12.13 -14.22
CA VAL A 99 -5.14 -11.57 -15.48
C VAL A 99 -3.94 -11.16 -16.33
N PRO A 100 -3.47 -12.03 -17.22
CA PRO A 100 -2.43 -11.68 -18.17
C PRO A 100 -2.82 -10.45 -18.98
N GLN A 101 -1.83 -9.61 -19.34
CA GLN A 101 -2.04 -8.36 -20.09
C GLN A 101 -2.86 -7.28 -19.37
N ASN A 102 -3.11 -7.41 -18.06
CA ASN A 102 -3.61 -6.26 -17.31
C ASN A 102 -2.58 -5.12 -17.33
N ARG A 103 -3.05 -3.88 -17.14
CA ARG A 103 -2.22 -2.67 -17.21
C ARG A 103 -1.65 -2.23 -15.87
N MET A 104 -2.01 -2.90 -14.78
CA MET A 104 -1.48 -2.58 -13.46
C MET A 104 -0.02 -3.01 -13.37
N ILE A 105 0.86 -2.06 -13.02
CA ILE A 105 2.32 -2.31 -12.96
C ILE A 105 2.79 -2.83 -11.61
N PHE A 106 1.88 -3.04 -10.65
CA PHE A 106 2.18 -3.60 -9.35
C PHE A 106 2.77 -5.01 -9.48
N PRO A 107 3.96 -5.29 -8.91
CA PRO A 107 4.64 -6.58 -9.09
C PRO A 107 3.98 -7.73 -8.35
N GLY A 108 3.17 -7.42 -7.35
CA GLY A 108 2.59 -8.39 -6.44
C GLY A 108 3.20 -8.30 -5.03
N MET A 109 2.54 -8.95 -4.08
CA MET A 109 2.91 -9.04 -2.67
C MET A 109 2.95 -10.50 -2.26
N SER A 110 4.14 -11.03 -1.99
CA SER A 110 4.34 -12.46 -1.67
C SER A 110 3.87 -12.82 -0.25
N ASP A 111 3.98 -11.89 0.70
CA ASP A 111 3.63 -12.10 2.10
C ASP A 111 2.10 -12.22 2.28
N THR A 112 1.65 -13.40 2.70
CA THR A 112 0.23 -13.70 2.89
C THR A 112 -0.39 -12.88 4.01
N ARG A 113 0.35 -12.60 5.08
CA ARG A 113 -0.16 -11.81 6.20
C ARG A 113 -0.37 -10.36 5.80
N GLN A 114 0.59 -9.77 5.11
CA GLN A 114 0.46 -8.42 4.58
C GLN A 114 -0.70 -8.29 3.59
N ARG A 115 -0.93 -9.30 2.75
CA ARG A 115 -2.11 -9.30 1.85
C ARG A 115 -3.41 -9.34 2.64
N ALA A 116 -3.51 -10.19 3.66
CA ALA A 116 -4.70 -10.25 4.51
C ALA A 116 -4.96 -8.91 5.22
N ASP A 117 -3.92 -8.28 5.76
CA ASP A 117 -4.01 -6.98 6.41
C ASP A 117 -4.48 -5.90 5.41
N LEU A 118 -3.90 -5.87 4.20
CA LEU A 118 -4.29 -4.92 3.14
C LEU A 118 -5.73 -5.14 2.67
N ILE A 119 -6.18 -6.39 2.53
CA ILE A 119 -7.56 -6.72 2.14
C ILE A 119 -8.54 -6.28 3.22
N ALA A 120 -8.23 -6.51 4.50
CA ALA A 120 -9.06 -6.04 5.61
C ALA A 120 -9.23 -4.53 5.58
N PHE A 121 -8.16 -3.78 5.31
CA PHE A 121 -8.22 -2.33 5.11
C PHE A 121 -9.09 -1.94 3.90
N ILE A 122 -8.86 -2.52 2.73
CA ILE A 122 -9.61 -2.22 1.51
C ILE A 122 -11.11 -2.49 1.71
N LYS A 123 -11.45 -3.60 2.34
CA LYS A 123 -12.84 -3.97 2.66
C LYS A 123 -13.52 -2.88 3.49
N THR A 124 -12.86 -2.42 4.53
CA THR A 124 -13.41 -1.41 5.46
C THR A 124 -13.46 -0.03 4.81
N ALA A 125 -12.37 0.38 4.16
CA ALA A 125 -12.23 1.72 3.58
C ALA A 125 -13.10 1.92 2.33
N SER A 126 -13.27 0.88 1.52
CA SER A 126 -14.08 0.94 0.30
C SER A 126 -15.59 0.97 0.57
N ALA A 127 -16.03 0.48 1.72
CA ALA A 127 -17.43 0.47 2.12
C ALA A 127 -17.94 1.83 2.65
N GLY A 128 -17.05 2.81 2.79
CA GLY A 128 -17.39 4.12 3.37
C GLY A 128 -17.71 4.07 4.87
N HIS A 129 -17.54 2.92 5.52
CA HIS A 129 -17.88 2.68 6.92
C HIS A 129 -16.70 2.93 7.90
N ALA A 130 -15.51 3.04 7.38
CA ALA A 130 -14.44 3.68 8.12
C ALA A 130 -14.34 5.10 7.59
N ALA A 131 -14.35 6.10 8.44
CA ALA A 131 -13.41 7.18 8.22
C ALA A 131 -12.12 6.44 7.86
N ALA A 132 -11.76 6.41 6.55
CA ALA A 132 -10.44 5.94 6.15
C ALA A 132 -9.52 6.53 7.20
N PRO A 133 -8.75 5.73 7.98
CA PRO A 133 -7.95 6.26 9.06
C PRO A 133 -7.34 7.46 8.43
N ALA A 134 -7.64 8.64 8.90
CA ALA A 134 -7.55 9.86 8.12
C ALA A 134 -6.37 9.66 7.19
N MET A 135 -6.67 9.29 5.95
CA MET A 135 -5.69 9.36 4.88
C MET A 135 -5.44 10.86 4.85
N ALA A 136 -4.84 11.29 5.93
CA ALA A 136 -4.13 12.53 6.01
C ALA A 136 -3.39 12.49 4.70
N SER A 137 -4.01 13.11 3.73
CA SER A 137 -3.58 13.28 2.37
C SER A 137 -2.22 12.61 2.21
N GLY A 138 -2.09 11.45 1.63
CA GLY A 138 -0.99 10.48 1.57
C GLY A 138 0.42 10.90 1.97
N PHE A 139 0.55 12.03 2.59
CA PHE A 139 1.76 12.65 3.06
C PHE A 139 1.79 12.53 4.57
N GLN A 140 2.68 11.71 5.05
CA GLN A 140 3.16 11.75 6.41
C GLN A 140 3.40 13.22 6.76
N ASP A 141 2.95 13.67 7.92
CA ASP A 141 3.24 15.04 8.38
C ASP A 141 4.77 15.19 8.48
N LEU A 142 5.33 15.83 7.47
CA LEU A 142 6.78 15.93 7.30
C LEU A 142 7.42 16.76 8.43
N LYS A 143 6.63 17.54 9.16
CA LYS A 143 7.08 18.29 10.34
C LYS A 143 7.42 17.39 11.53
N LYS A 144 6.83 16.19 11.57
CA LYS A 144 6.95 15.25 12.70
C LYS A 144 7.99 14.15 12.46
N LEU A 145 8.70 14.19 11.33
CA LEU A 145 9.73 13.20 11.04
C LEU A 145 10.97 13.40 11.91
N GLY A 146 11.59 12.28 12.26
CA GLY A 146 12.79 12.26 13.09
C GLY A 146 14.05 12.78 12.42
N ALA A 147 15.14 12.82 13.15
CA ALA A 147 16.45 13.27 12.68
C ALA A 147 16.98 12.43 11.50
N ASP A 148 16.61 11.15 11.44
CA ASP A 148 16.89 10.20 10.36
C ASP A 148 16.28 10.56 9.01
N ARG A 149 15.37 11.51 9.01
CA ARG A 149 14.62 11.99 7.82
C ARG A 149 14.81 13.48 7.55
N GLN A 150 15.17 14.26 8.52
CA GLN A 150 15.43 15.68 8.33
C GLN A 150 16.79 15.84 7.66
N VAL A 151 16.81 16.53 6.50
CA VAL A 151 18.04 16.73 5.73
C VAL A 151 18.84 17.89 6.30
N GLN A 152 20.09 17.65 6.62
CA GLN A 152 21.06 18.65 7.06
C GLN A 152 21.80 19.28 5.89
N ALA A 153 22.22 18.46 4.91
CA ALA A 153 23.01 18.93 3.77
C ALA A 153 22.79 18.02 2.55
N ILE A 154 22.94 18.62 1.38
CA ILE A 154 22.97 17.90 0.09
C ILE A 154 24.21 18.36 -0.67
N ARG A 155 25.12 17.43 -0.93
CA ARG A 155 26.28 17.64 -1.78
C ARG A 155 26.10 16.91 -3.10
N TYR A 156 26.33 17.60 -4.21
CA TYR A 156 26.29 17.00 -5.54
C TYR A 156 27.70 16.95 -6.14
N CYS A 157 28.11 15.75 -6.49
CA CYS A 157 29.41 15.48 -7.09
C CYS A 157 29.24 14.51 -8.26
N HIS A 158 29.69 14.94 -9.45
CA HIS A 158 29.53 14.22 -10.72
C HIS A 158 28.04 13.95 -11.05
N ASP A 159 27.54 12.74 -10.78
CA ASP A 159 26.20 12.28 -11.06
C ASP A 159 25.46 11.81 -9.79
N THR A 160 26.02 12.10 -8.61
CA THR A 160 25.57 11.55 -7.34
C THR A 160 25.26 12.68 -6.34
N TYR A 161 24.10 12.57 -5.70
CA TYR A 161 23.72 13.36 -4.53
C TYR A 161 24.06 12.61 -3.26
N HIS A 162 24.87 13.22 -2.42
CA HIS A 162 25.15 12.78 -1.06
C HIS A 162 24.22 13.54 -0.11
N VAL A 163 23.23 12.87 0.43
CA VAL A 163 22.22 13.47 1.31
C VAL A 163 22.57 13.10 2.75
N THR A 164 22.94 14.10 3.55
CA THR A 164 23.23 13.92 4.98
C THR A 164 22.02 14.33 5.79
N THR A 165 21.57 13.47 6.70
CA THR A 165 20.46 13.70 7.62
C THR A 165 20.95 14.24 8.96
N LEU A 166 20.05 14.75 9.81
CA LEU A 166 20.41 15.37 11.08
C LEU A 166 21.03 14.41 12.11
N ASP A 167 20.80 13.11 11.97
CA ASP A 167 21.46 12.07 12.75
C ASP A 167 22.91 11.79 12.30
N GLY A 168 23.36 12.48 11.24
CA GLY A 168 24.71 12.38 10.70
C GLY A 168 24.91 11.28 9.65
N GLU A 169 23.87 10.50 9.33
CA GLU A 169 23.98 9.52 8.26
C GLU A 169 24.00 10.19 6.88
N THR A 170 24.77 9.63 5.96
CA THR A 170 24.82 10.09 4.57
C THR A 170 24.41 8.94 3.66
N VAL A 171 23.41 9.21 2.81
CA VAL A 171 22.93 8.26 1.81
C VAL A 171 23.22 8.82 0.42
N ASP A 172 23.77 7.98 -0.43
CA ASP A 172 24.13 8.33 -1.80
C ASP A 172 23.00 7.97 -2.77
N PHE A 173 22.65 8.92 -3.63
CA PHE A 173 21.64 8.73 -4.66
C PHE A 173 22.21 9.14 -6.02
N TRP A 174 22.16 8.24 -6.98
CA TRP A 174 22.38 8.64 -8.36
C TRP A 174 21.32 9.67 -8.78
N GLU A 175 21.71 10.69 -9.58
CA GLU A 175 20.83 11.83 -9.89
C GLU A 175 19.48 11.43 -10.46
N ALA A 176 19.40 10.33 -11.23
CA ALA A 176 18.15 9.82 -11.76
C ALA A 176 17.20 9.24 -10.68
N ASN A 177 17.73 8.93 -9.49
CA ASN A 177 17.02 8.26 -8.40
C ASN A 177 16.60 9.21 -7.27
N LEU A 178 17.02 10.47 -7.29
CA LEU A 178 16.58 11.48 -6.33
C LEU A 178 15.69 12.53 -7.01
N ARG A 179 14.60 12.90 -6.35
CA ARG A 179 13.69 13.95 -6.78
C ARG A 179 13.61 15.05 -5.73
N PHE A 180 13.67 16.28 -6.16
CA PHE A 180 13.41 17.46 -5.33
C PHE A 180 11.98 17.91 -5.55
N LYS A 181 11.24 18.07 -4.47
CA LYS A 181 9.83 18.44 -4.47
C LYS A 181 9.59 19.55 -3.46
N THR A 182 8.54 20.31 -3.66
CA THR A 182 8.09 21.31 -2.70
C THR A 182 6.71 20.96 -2.17
N ASP A 183 6.51 21.18 -0.89
CA ASP A 183 5.21 21.07 -0.23
C ASP A 183 5.08 22.20 0.80
N SER A 184 4.35 23.24 0.42
CA SER A 184 4.00 24.36 1.30
C SER A 184 2.69 24.16 2.06
N GLY A 185 2.11 22.95 1.98
CA GLY A 185 0.86 22.60 2.65
C GLY A 185 1.02 22.40 4.15
N ASN A 186 -0.12 22.17 4.81
CA ASN A 186 -0.16 21.98 6.27
C ASN A 186 0.63 20.77 6.77
N THR A 187 0.95 19.81 5.91
CA THR A 187 1.73 18.61 6.23
C THR A 187 3.14 18.64 5.64
N GLY A 188 3.49 19.67 4.86
CA GLY A 188 4.82 19.86 4.30
C GLY A 188 5.90 20.12 5.36
N PRO A 189 7.19 20.07 4.98
CA PRO A 189 8.28 20.31 5.90
C PRO A 189 8.26 21.75 6.44
N LEU A 190 8.88 21.96 7.58
CA LEU A 190 9.09 23.33 8.08
C LEU A 190 10.14 24.05 7.21
N PRO A 191 10.02 25.37 7.03
CA PRO A 191 11.05 26.14 6.37
C PRO A 191 12.45 25.88 6.96
N GLY A 192 13.44 25.64 6.08
CA GLY A 192 14.80 25.32 6.48
C GLY A 192 14.98 23.89 7.04
N LYS A 193 13.97 23.04 7.00
CA LYS A 193 14.02 21.65 7.45
C LYS A 193 13.53 20.69 6.39
N PRO A 194 14.21 20.58 5.25
CA PRO A 194 13.80 19.66 4.21
C PRO A 194 13.86 18.21 4.70
N THR A 195 13.06 17.36 4.10
CA THR A 195 12.82 16.01 4.60
C THR A 195 13.04 14.97 3.51
N LEU A 196 13.87 13.98 3.81
CA LEU A 196 14.12 12.83 2.95
C LEU A 196 13.01 11.78 3.10
N MET A 197 12.35 11.48 2.01
CA MET A 197 11.40 10.37 1.90
C MET A 197 12.04 9.26 1.07
N PRO A 198 12.23 8.07 1.65
CA PRO A 198 12.81 6.95 0.92
C PRO A 198 11.97 6.55 -0.27
N ALA A 199 12.56 5.79 -1.16
CA ALA A 199 11.85 5.15 -2.25
C ALA A 199 10.67 4.33 -1.71
N GLY A 200 9.49 4.50 -2.31
CA GLY A 200 8.37 3.60 -2.07
C GLY A 200 8.62 2.23 -2.70
N MET A 201 7.69 1.27 -2.50
CA MET A 201 7.79 -0.10 -3.04
C MET A 201 7.97 -0.21 -4.57
N MET A 202 7.86 0.87 -5.30
CA MET A 202 7.87 0.91 -6.76
C MET A 202 9.21 1.37 -7.36
N GLY A 203 10.28 1.31 -6.63
CA GLY A 203 11.60 1.55 -7.20
C GLY A 203 12.50 2.49 -6.40
N ASP A 204 13.72 2.62 -6.85
CA ASP A 204 14.88 3.22 -6.20
C ASP A 204 14.87 4.76 -6.14
N ARG A 205 13.69 5.39 -6.23
CA ARG A 205 13.57 6.84 -6.31
C ARG A 205 13.15 7.45 -4.98
N ALA A 206 14.10 8.00 -4.26
CA ALA A 206 13.84 8.84 -3.10
C ALA A 206 13.38 10.25 -3.50
N SER A 207 12.80 10.98 -2.57
CA SER A 207 12.43 12.39 -2.75
C SER A 207 12.86 13.21 -1.54
N VAL A 208 13.41 14.38 -1.77
CA VAL A 208 13.58 15.39 -0.73
C VAL A 208 12.50 16.46 -0.92
N PHE A 209 11.73 16.69 0.13
CA PHE A 209 10.70 17.71 0.16
C PHE A 209 11.22 18.96 0.86
N PHE A 210 10.96 20.11 0.26
CA PHE A 210 11.30 21.44 0.75
C PHE A 210 10.01 22.23 1.01
N ALA A 211 10.03 23.22 1.90
CA ALA A 211 8.88 24.07 2.13
C ALA A 211 8.63 25.04 0.95
N SER A 212 9.69 25.44 0.25
CA SER A 212 9.59 26.30 -0.92
C SER A 212 10.63 25.96 -2.00
N PRO A 213 10.41 26.38 -3.25
CA PRO A 213 11.37 26.17 -4.35
C PRO A 213 12.74 26.84 -4.11
N GLU A 214 12.74 28.00 -3.46
CA GLU A 214 13.95 28.79 -3.20
C GLU A 214 14.94 28.05 -2.30
N GLU A 215 14.42 27.22 -1.40
CA GLU A 215 15.26 26.42 -0.49
C GLU A 215 16.10 25.39 -1.23
N ILE A 216 15.62 24.83 -2.34
CA ILE A 216 16.32 23.77 -3.08
C ILE A 216 17.75 24.22 -3.43
N SER A 217 17.88 25.39 -4.02
CA SER A 217 19.17 25.92 -4.45
C SER A 217 20.10 26.23 -3.26
N SER A 218 19.54 26.60 -2.11
CA SER A 218 20.33 26.91 -0.91
C SER A 218 20.93 25.67 -0.25
N PHE A 219 20.22 24.54 -0.34
CA PHE A 219 20.65 23.26 0.26
C PHE A 219 21.64 22.49 -0.60
N ILE A 220 21.54 22.58 -1.92
CA ILE A 220 22.39 21.81 -2.83
C ILE A 220 23.72 22.53 -3.04
N LYS A 221 24.81 21.91 -2.58
CA LYS A 221 26.18 22.39 -2.82
C LYS A 221 26.85 21.51 -3.86
N ARG A 222 27.26 22.14 -4.97
CA ARG A 222 28.09 21.48 -6.00
C ARG A 222 29.53 21.45 -5.52
N GLN A 223 29.93 20.34 -5.01
CA GLN A 223 31.26 20.18 -4.43
C GLN A 223 31.65 18.70 -4.45
N CYS A 224 32.80 18.38 -4.99
CA CYS A 224 33.51 17.14 -4.85
C CYS A 224 34.71 17.37 -3.84
#